data_2d41ed280c0c5521f8c353c4df09bba5
#
_entry.id   2d41ed280c0c5521f8c353c4df09bba5
#
_cell.length_a   1.000
_cell.length_b   1.000
_cell.length_c   1.000
_cell.angle_alpha   90.00
_cell.angle_beta   90.00
_cell.angle_gamma   90.00
#
_symmetry.space_group_name_H-M   'P 1'
#
loop_
_entity.id
_entity.type
_entity.pdbx_description
1 polymer ?
#
loop_
_entity_poly.entity_id
_entity_poly.type
_entity_poly.pdbx_seq_one_letter_code
_entity_poly.pdbx_strand_id
1 'polypeptide(L)'
;MKAGSRRSEASAPLRVAYLFQQFPVRTEVFAISDIAALAAQGHRVTVYTMKGRPRREAELLKVCGVPGALPIDRPSLSDALRWPAALWRWRGPAARLAGQILARSGRYPVAALQALLCLPRAVAIADRAQRFDVVHAFWSRHVGLVLPLLKARRARPVRTAFVGAYDLVADDLLVDLTVGAAEAVVSHAEANQVYIQRKAPPSVPTQIIARGIPLIPLSEEGTRDPFKCITASALVPSKNVEGVIRACAAARAADPRVTLDIFGDGPDRQRLEQFSRLRGFDWVNIRGHISREALFEEMQAASVFLLLSRKPSERLPNVVKEALWAGCSVISSNSEGIEELLPDASYGRIVDPAVPGAAETALQAALSETERGAKKRRAKARALIEDRFSSDRNMSRYVELWRRVLQAPRQVSRSRAARPARSRRGLSRSVRREPRLR
;
A
#
# COMPACT_ATOMS: atom_id res chain seq x y z
N MET A 1 -42.86 29.68 -11.91
CA MET A 1 -41.46 29.71 -11.40
C MET A 1 -40.92 28.28 -11.44
N LYS A 2 -40.01 28.00 -12.37
CA LYS A 2 -39.43 26.65 -12.57
C LYS A 2 -38.29 26.43 -11.57
N ALA A 3 -38.48 25.56 -10.62
CA ALA A 3 -37.40 25.05 -9.77
C ALA A 3 -36.53 24.16 -10.65
N GLY A 4 -35.37 24.71 -11.10
CA GLY A 4 -34.36 23.96 -11.80
C GLY A 4 -33.71 22.97 -10.85
N SER A 5 -33.95 21.66 -11.08
CA SER A 5 -33.18 20.59 -10.45
C SER A 5 -31.71 20.76 -10.83
N ARG A 6 -30.87 21.17 -9.87
CA ARG A 6 -29.44 20.99 -9.97
C ARG A 6 -29.18 19.48 -9.93
N ARG A 7 -29.24 18.83 -11.09
CA ARG A 7 -28.59 17.53 -11.27
C ARG A 7 -27.13 17.73 -10.82
N SER A 8 -26.68 16.98 -9.82
CA SER A 8 -25.28 16.87 -9.49
C SER A 8 -24.56 16.54 -10.80
N GLU A 9 -23.71 17.45 -11.27
CA GLU A 9 -22.80 17.16 -12.36
C GLU A 9 -21.96 15.97 -11.89
N ALA A 10 -22.28 14.78 -12.38
CA ALA A 10 -21.42 13.62 -12.27
C ALA A 10 -20.09 14.07 -12.90
N SER A 11 -19.12 14.37 -12.07
CA SER A 11 -17.88 15.00 -12.51
C SER A 11 -17.19 14.08 -13.51
N ALA A 12 -16.72 14.65 -14.61
CA ALA A 12 -16.15 13.95 -15.76
C ALA A 12 -15.14 12.84 -15.35
N PRO A 13 -15.11 11.71 -16.09
CA PRO A 13 -14.15 10.64 -15.87
C PRO A 13 -12.71 11.15 -15.91
N LEU A 14 -11.92 10.81 -14.92
CA LEU A 14 -10.47 11.10 -14.88
C LEU A 14 -9.71 10.08 -15.73
N ARG A 15 -8.66 10.57 -16.41
CA ARG A 15 -7.64 9.74 -17.04
C ARG A 15 -6.47 9.64 -16.09
N VAL A 16 -6.21 8.44 -15.56
CA VAL A 16 -5.21 8.18 -14.54
C VAL A 16 -4.07 7.34 -15.12
N ALA A 17 -2.86 7.87 -15.09
CA ALA A 17 -1.65 7.09 -15.34
C ALA A 17 -1.14 6.52 -14.00
N TYR A 18 -1.26 5.21 -13.85
CA TYR A 18 -0.81 4.48 -12.66
C TYR A 18 0.59 3.91 -12.90
N LEU A 19 1.56 4.30 -12.10
CA LEU A 19 2.96 3.98 -12.33
C LEU A 19 3.44 2.88 -11.39
N PHE A 20 3.98 1.79 -11.96
CA PHE A 20 4.54 0.65 -11.22
C PHE A 20 5.98 0.37 -11.60
N GLN A 21 6.76 -0.18 -10.68
CA GLN A 21 8.08 -0.70 -11.00
C GLN A 21 7.98 -1.91 -11.94
N GLN A 22 7.05 -2.82 -11.66
CA GLN A 22 6.66 -3.98 -12.48
C GLN A 22 5.19 -4.30 -12.19
N PHE A 23 4.43 -4.80 -13.16
CA PHE A 23 3.02 -5.13 -12.99
C PHE A 23 2.61 -6.26 -13.97
N PRO A 24 1.81 -7.25 -13.55
CA PRO A 24 1.35 -7.50 -12.17
C PRO A 24 2.42 -8.16 -11.29
N VAL A 25 2.28 -8.04 -9.97
CA VAL A 25 3.15 -8.72 -9.00
C VAL A 25 2.27 -9.34 -7.90
N ARG A 26 2.52 -10.60 -7.54
CA ARG A 26 1.72 -11.33 -6.53
C ARG A 26 1.61 -10.62 -5.18
N THR A 27 2.62 -9.86 -4.79
CA THR A 27 2.64 -9.11 -3.53
C THR A 27 1.87 -7.79 -3.58
N GLU A 28 1.36 -7.39 -4.75
CA GLU A 28 0.70 -6.10 -4.99
C GLU A 28 -0.74 -6.26 -5.51
N VAL A 29 -1.40 -7.37 -5.20
CA VAL A 29 -2.79 -7.68 -5.63
C VAL A 29 -3.78 -6.59 -5.21
N PHE A 30 -3.54 -5.95 -4.06
CA PHE A 30 -4.34 -4.82 -3.60
C PHE A 30 -4.36 -3.62 -4.57
N ALA A 31 -3.25 -3.37 -5.29
CA ALA A 31 -3.22 -2.32 -6.31
C ALA A 31 -4.11 -2.64 -7.52
N ILE A 32 -4.34 -3.92 -7.78
CA ILE A 32 -5.27 -4.38 -8.82
C ILE A 32 -6.70 -4.11 -8.39
N SER A 33 -7.02 -4.35 -7.12
CA SER A 33 -8.33 -4.00 -6.54
C SER A 33 -8.60 -2.50 -6.62
N ASP A 34 -7.59 -1.66 -6.36
CA ASP A 34 -7.68 -0.21 -6.49
C ASP A 34 -7.96 0.21 -7.94
N ILE A 35 -7.26 -0.39 -8.92
CA ILE A 35 -7.48 -0.13 -10.34
C ILE A 35 -8.87 -0.59 -10.77
N ALA A 36 -9.32 -1.76 -10.33
CA ALA A 36 -10.65 -2.27 -10.62
C ALA A 36 -11.76 -1.36 -10.07
N ALA A 37 -11.59 -0.87 -8.83
CA ALA A 37 -12.52 0.07 -8.21
C ALA A 37 -12.59 1.41 -8.98
N LEU A 38 -11.44 1.95 -9.42
CA LEU A 38 -11.42 3.15 -10.26
C LEU A 38 -12.12 2.93 -11.60
N ALA A 39 -11.92 1.79 -12.24
CA ALA A 39 -12.58 1.43 -13.49
C ALA A 39 -14.10 1.27 -13.31
N ALA A 40 -14.53 0.64 -12.23
CA ALA A 40 -15.95 0.51 -11.86
C ALA A 40 -16.62 1.87 -11.62
N GLN A 41 -15.88 2.85 -11.09
CA GLN A 41 -16.33 4.23 -10.93
C GLN A 41 -16.30 5.06 -12.23
N GLY A 42 -15.99 4.42 -13.37
CA GLY A 42 -16.00 5.04 -14.70
C GLY A 42 -14.71 5.79 -15.07
N HIS A 43 -13.65 5.70 -14.26
CA HIS A 43 -12.37 6.34 -14.57
C HIS A 43 -11.53 5.49 -15.55
N ARG A 44 -10.71 6.16 -16.37
CA ARG A 44 -9.84 5.50 -17.36
C ARG A 44 -8.43 5.36 -16.79
N VAL A 45 -8.04 4.13 -16.47
CA VAL A 45 -6.72 3.84 -15.93
C VAL A 45 -5.82 3.26 -17.02
N THR A 46 -4.58 3.72 -17.09
CA THR A 46 -3.50 3.12 -17.88
C THR A 46 -2.33 2.86 -16.95
N VAL A 47 -1.84 1.63 -16.95
CA VAL A 47 -0.67 1.23 -16.17
C VAL A 47 0.60 1.45 -16.97
N TYR A 48 1.59 2.09 -16.35
CA TYR A 48 2.95 2.24 -16.88
C TYR A 48 3.94 1.49 -16.01
N THR A 49 4.85 0.72 -16.62
CA THR A 49 5.86 -0.01 -15.88
C THR A 49 7.28 0.41 -16.24
N MET A 50 8.17 0.44 -15.23
CA MET A 50 9.59 0.68 -15.43
C MET A 50 10.27 -0.56 -16.02
N LYS A 51 9.93 -1.75 -15.51
CA LYS A 51 10.44 -3.06 -15.98
C LYS A 51 9.53 -3.68 -17.04
N GLY A 52 10.09 -4.59 -17.79
CA GLY A 52 9.38 -5.39 -18.79
C GLY A 52 8.39 -6.38 -18.17
N ARG A 53 7.92 -7.31 -18.99
CA ARG A 53 6.96 -8.35 -18.58
C ARG A 53 7.51 -9.19 -17.43
N PRO A 54 6.71 -9.47 -16.39
CA PRO A 54 7.10 -10.43 -15.38
C PRO A 54 7.13 -11.85 -15.96
N ARG A 55 7.92 -12.73 -15.35
CA ARG A 55 7.86 -14.16 -15.68
C ARG A 55 6.44 -14.68 -15.39
N ARG A 56 5.91 -15.55 -16.25
CA ARG A 56 4.54 -16.11 -16.17
C ARG A 56 3.45 -15.04 -16.09
N GLU A 57 3.57 -14.00 -16.88
CA GLU A 57 2.62 -12.88 -16.87
C GLU A 57 1.15 -13.33 -17.05
N ALA A 58 0.87 -14.22 -18.00
CA ALA A 58 -0.49 -14.69 -18.26
C ALA A 58 -1.12 -15.36 -17.03
N GLU A 59 -0.33 -16.16 -16.30
CA GLU A 59 -0.74 -16.77 -15.03
C GLU A 59 -0.99 -15.68 -13.97
N LEU A 60 -0.07 -14.70 -13.85
CA LEU A 60 -0.20 -13.62 -12.89
C LEU A 60 -1.41 -12.73 -13.17
N LEU A 61 -1.68 -12.41 -14.44
CA LEU A 61 -2.86 -11.63 -14.83
C LEU A 61 -4.15 -12.33 -14.39
N LYS A 62 -4.23 -13.66 -14.59
CA LYS A 62 -5.38 -14.47 -14.20
C LYS A 62 -5.50 -14.60 -12.68
N VAL A 63 -4.42 -15.03 -12.02
CA VAL A 63 -4.40 -15.25 -10.54
C VAL A 63 -4.66 -13.96 -9.76
N CYS A 64 -4.16 -12.84 -10.27
CA CYS A 64 -4.36 -11.54 -9.63
C CYS A 64 -5.68 -10.87 -10.00
N GLY A 65 -6.48 -11.44 -10.89
CA GLY A 65 -7.78 -10.87 -11.30
C GLY A 65 -7.65 -9.53 -12.03
N VAL A 66 -6.61 -9.36 -12.86
CA VAL A 66 -6.41 -8.10 -13.61
C VAL A 66 -7.49 -7.98 -14.69
N PRO A 67 -8.21 -6.85 -14.78
CA PRO A 67 -9.20 -6.63 -15.85
C PRO A 67 -8.57 -6.79 -17.23
N GLY A 68 -9.17 -7.62 -18.08
CA GLY A 68 -8.60 -7.98 -19.40
C GLY A 68 -8.42 -6.80 -20.36
N ALA A 69 -9.21 -5.74 -20.17
CA ALA A 69 -9.16 -4.51 -20.98
C ALA A 69 -8.21 -3.43 -20.43
N LEU A 70 -7.45 -3.72 -19.35
CA LEU A 70 -6.55 -2.74 -18.74
C LEU A 70 -5.34 -2.47 -19.64
N PRO A 71 -5.15 -1.23 -20.15
CA PRO A 71 -3.98 -0.87 -20.93
C PRO A 71 -2.71 -0.88 -20.07
N ILE A 72 -1.70 -1.65 -20.46
CA ILE A 72 -0.41 -1.72 -19.76
C ILE A 72 0.71 -1.34 -20.71
N ASP A 73 1.35 -0.20 -20.45
CA ASP A 73 2.51 0.29 -21.19
C ASP A 73 3.80 -0.24 -20.55
N ARG A 74 4.55 -1.02 -21.33
CA ARG A 74 5.81 -1.66 -20.92
C ARG A 74 6.97 -1.16 -21.77
N PRO A 75 8.23 -1.29 -21.30
CA PRO A 75 9.38 -1.09 -22.16
C PRO A 75 9.32 -1.99 -23.40
N SER A 76 9.53 -1.41 -24.57
CA SER A 76 9.50 -2.12 -25.84
C SER A 76 10.67 -1.70 -26.73
N LEU A 77 11.00 -2.49 -27.78
CA LEU A 77 12.00 -2.12 -28.76
C LEU A 77 11.62 -0.83 -29.51
N SER A 78 10.31 -0.61 -29.74
CA SER A 78 9.84 0.63 -30.36
C SER A 78 10.09 1.85 -29.48
N ASP A 79 10.17 1.69 -28.14
CA ASP A 79 10.58 2.76 -27.24
C ASP A 79 12.03 3.17 -27.47
N ALA A 80 12.93 2.20 -27.66
CA ALA A 80 14.34 2.47 -27.91
C ALA A 80 14.53 3.37 -29.15
N LEU A 81 13.73 3.17 -30.19
CA LEU A 81 13.75 4.01 -31.39
C LEU A 81 13.21 5.44 -31.14
N ARG A 82 12.30 5.60 -30.19
CA ARG A 82 11.68 6.89 -29.85
C ARG A 82 12.42 7.65 -28.74
N TRP A 83 13.30 6.99 -27.98
CA TRP A 83 14.05 7.62 -26.89
C TRP A 83 14.85 8.86 -27.32
N PRO A 84 15.59 8.88 -28.42
CA PRO A 84 16.36 10.04 -28.80
C PRO A 84 15.48 11.30 -28.94
N ALA A 85 14.35 11.18 -29.63
CA ALA A 85 13.41 12.29 -29.81
C ALA A 85 12.74 12.72 -28.48
N ALA A 86 12.38 11.75 -27.63
CA ALA A 86 11.83 12.06 -26.29
C ALA A 86 12.89 12.73 -25.41
N LEU A 87 14.10 12.20 -25.35
CA LEU A 87 15.21 12.79 -24.59
C LEU A 87 15.55 14.21 -25.09
N TRP A 88 15.52 14.44 -26.38
CA TRP A 88 15.72 15.78 -26.95
C TRP A 88 14.62 16.77 -26.48
N ARG A 89 13.36 16.38 -26.55
CA ARG A 89 12.23 17.20 -26.06
C ARG A 89 12.29 17.46 -24.56
N TRP A 90 12.85 16.53 -23.80
CA TRP A 90 12.92 16.54 -22.34
C TRP A 90 14.32 16.86 -21.79
N ARG A 91 15.29 17.27 -22.65
CA ARG A 91 16.70 17.49 -22.25
C ARG A 91 16.89 18.38 -21.03
N GLY A 92 16.15 19.48 -20.94
CA GLY A 92 16.24 20.37 -19.79
C GLY A 92 15.75 19.76 -18.48
N PRO A 93 14.52 19.19 -18.43
CA PRO A 93 14.05 18.40 -17.28
C PRO A 93 14.95 17.22 -16.93
N ALA A 94 15.40 16.44 -17.93
CA ALA A 94 16.26 15.30 -17.72
C ALA A 94 17.64 15.69 -17.15
N ALA A 95 18.27 16.72 -17.69
CA ALA A 95 19.55 17.24 -17.19
C ALA A 95 19.43 17.75 -15.74
N ARG A 96 18.34 18.45 -15.40
CA ARG A 96 18.08 18.89 -14.02
C ARG A 96 17.94 17.71 -13.08
N LEU A 97 17.18 16.70 -13.47
CA LEU A 97 17.01 15.51 -12.64
C LEU A 97 18.32 14.73 -12.51
N ALA A 98 19.08 14.54 -13.59
CA ALA A 98 20.40 13.93 -13.54
C ALA A 98 21.35 14.68 -12.59
N GLY A 99 21.36 16.01 -12.65
CA GLY A 99 22.14 16.84 -11.72
C GLY A 99 21.72 16.65 -10.25
N GLN A 100 20.43 16.53 -9.96
CA GLN A 100 19.93 16.24 -8.62
C GLN A 100 20.34 14.84 -8.12
N ILE A 101 20.35 13.86 -9.02
CA ILE A 101 20.81 12.47 -8.72
C ILE A 101 22.31 12.48 -8.45
N LEU A 102 23.10 13.11 -9.32
CA LEU A 102 24.56 13.19 -9.18
C LEU A 102 24.97 13.95 -7.91
N ALA A 103 24.30 15.04 -7.56
CA ALA A 103 24.58 15.77 -6.33
C ALA A 103 24.39 14.94 -5.05
N ARG A 104 23.68 13.81 -5.12
CA ARG A 104 23.41 12.89 -4.00
C ARG A 104 24.16 11.55 -4.14
N SER A 105 24.92 11.35 -5.22
CA SER A 105 25.61 10.09 -5.52
C SER A 105 26.65 9.72 -4.46
N GLY A 106 27.28 10.68 -3.79
CA GLY A 106 28.21 10.41 -2.70
C GLY A 106 27.57 9.66 -1.52
N ARG A 107 26.30 9.96 -1.23
CA ARG A 107 25.54 9.25 -0.17
C ARG A 107 24.87 7.97 -0.67
N TYR A 108 24.46 7.92 -1.96
CA TYR A 108 23.69 6.83 -2.54
C TYR A 108 24.24 6.38 -3.91
N PRO A 109 25.49 5.88 -3.98
CA PRO A 109 26.15 5.66 -5.27
C PRO A 109 25.43 4.63 -6.16
N VAL A 110 24.99 3.51 -5.59
CA VAL A 110 24.29 2.45 -6.33
C VAL A 110 22.90 2.91 -6.78
N ALA A 111 22.14 3.56 -5.90
CA ALA A 111 20.82 4.08 -6.22
C ALA A 111 20.90 5.19 -7.29
N ALA A 112 21.92 6.05 -7.23
CA ALA A 112 22.16 7.09 -8.23
C ALA A 112 22.46 6.50 -9.60
N LEU A 113 23.34 5.50 -9.69
CA LEU A 113 23.65 4.80 -10.93
C LEU A 113 22.39 4.15 -11.53
N GLN A 114 21.64 3.41 -10.72
CA GLN A 114 20.39 2.77 -11.15
C GLN A 114 19.34 3.79 -11.61
N ALA A 115 19.22 4.93 -10.91
CA ALA A 115 18.32 6.00 -11.28
C ALA A 115 18.70 6.63 -12.64
N LEU A 116 19.99 6.85 -12.89
CA LEU A 116 20.48 7.37 -14.18
C LEU A 116 20.21 6.36 -15.33
N LEU A 117 20.43 5.08 -15.10
CA LEU A 117 20.12 4.03 -16.08
C LEU A 117 18.61 3.93 -16.39
N CYS A 118 17.76 4.22 -15.42
CA CYS A 118 16.30 4.23 -15.60
C CYS A 118 15.77 5.54 -16.23
N LEU A 119 16.59 6.60 -16.31
CA LEU A 119 16.15 7.91 -16.75
C LEU A 119 15.56 7.93 -18.18
N PRO A 120 16.11 7.24 -19.20
CA PRO A 120 15.51 7.23 -20.53
C PRO A 120 14.08 6.66 -20.53
N ARG A 121 13.84 5.58 -19.77
CA ARG A 121 12.49 5.02 -19.63
C ARG A 121 11.56 5.94 -18.86
N ALA A 122 12.03 6.59 -17.80
CA ALA A 122 11.25 7.58 -17.05
C ALA A 122 10.82 8.76 -17.93
N VAL A 123 11.71 9.25 -18.82
CA VAL A 123 11.40 10.27 -19.82
C VAL A 123 10.34 9.78 -20.81
N ALA A 124 10.45 8.57 -21.32
CA ALA A 124 9.47 8.00 -22.24
C ALA A 124 8.08 7.87 -21.60
N ILE A 125 8.00 7.47 -20.32
CA ILE A 125 6.74 7.46 -19.56
C ILE A 125 6.23 8.88 -19.38
N ALA A 126 7.06 9.83 -18.94
CA ALA A 126 6.66 11.22 -18.71
C ALA A 126 6.12 11.88 -20.00
N ASP A 127 6.72 11.61 -21.14
CA ASP A 127 6.27 12.13 -22.44
C ASP A 127 4.86 11.66 -22.81
N ARG A 128 4.51 10.41 -22.45
CA ARG A 128 3.16 9.84 -22.65
C ARG A 128 2.19 10.27 -21.55
N ALA A 129 2.64 10.23 -20.31
CA ALA A 129 1.81 10.49 -19.14
C ALA A 129 1.38 11.97 -19.01
N GLN A 130 2.06 12.92 -19.65
CA GLN A 130 1.67 14.33 -19.65
C GLN A 130 0.26 14.62 -20.21
N ARG A 131 -0.36 13.66 -20.89
CA ARG A 131 -1.72 13.77 -21.46
C ARG A 131 -2.82 13.39 -20.47
N PHE A 132 -2.47 12.79 -19.34
CA PHE A 132 -3.40 12.35 -18.33
C PHE A 132 -3.81 13.51 -17.41
N ASP A 133 -4.87 13.30 -16.67
CA ASP A 133 -5.30 14.29 -15.67
C ASP A 133 -4.54 14.08 -14.37
N VAL A 134 -4.24 12.80 -14.03
CA VAL A 134 -3.51 12.38 -12.85
C VAL A 134 -2.38 11.43 -13.24
N VAL A 135 -1.21 11.60 -12.61
CA VAL A 135 -0.10 10.64 -12.64
C VAL A 135 0.17 10.22 -11.20
N HIS A 136 -0.12 8.96 -10.90
CA HIS A 136 0.00 8.36 -9.58
C HIS A 136 1.15 7.37 -9.53
N ALA A 137 2.22 7.69 -8.79
CA ALA A 137 3.33 6.76 -8.56
C ALA A 137 2.99 5.82 -7.41
N PHE A 138 2.90 4.53 -7.72
CA PHE A 138 2.68 3.49 -6.75
C PHE A 138 4.02 2.93 -6.28
N TRP A 139 4.40 3.25 -5.05
CA TRP A 139 5.74 3.17 -4.47
C TRP A 139 6.75 4.17 -5.04
N SER A 140 7.65 4.62 -4.18
CA SER A 140 8.73 5.55 -4.55
C SER A 140 9.96 4.82 -5.10
N ARG A 141 9.74 3.93 -6.07
CA ARG A 141 10.81 3.23 -6.79
C ARG A 141 11.27 4.04 -8.02
N HIS A 142 12.10 3.46 -8.88
CA HIS A 142 12.61 4.15 -10.09
C HIS A 142 11.50 4.74 -10.97
N VAL A 143 10.29 4.18 -10.94
CA VAL A 143 9.13 4.74 -11.64
C VAL A 143 8.72 6.11 -11.10
N GLY A 144 9.01 6.40 -9.84
CA GLY A 144 8.78 7.71 -9.21
C GLY A 144 9.57 8.85 -9.86
N LEU A 145 10.66 8.55 -10.59
CA LEU A 145 11.44 9.54 -11.36
C LEU A 145 10.60 10.28 -12.43
N VAL A 146 9.45 9.74 -12.81
CA VAL A 146 8.49 10.40 -13.71
C VAL A 146 7.95 11.69 -13.10
N LEU A 147 7.71 11.74 -11.79
CA LEU A 147 7.11 12.92 -11.13
C LEU A 147 8.02 14.14 -11.18
N PRO A 148 9.34 14.08 -10.81
CA PRO A 148 10.23 15.24 -10.95
C PRO A 148 10.41 15.70 -12.41
N LEU A 149 10.37 14.82 -13.39
CA LEU A 149 10.38 15.20 -14.80
C LEU A 149 9.15 16.04 -15.17
N LEU A 150 7.95 15.57 -14.82
CA LEU A 150 6.70 16.30 -15.04
C LEU A 150 6.67 17.65 -14.30
N LYS A 151 7.16 17.68 -13.05
CA LYS A 151 7.29 18.91 -12.26
C LYS A 151 8.21 19.92 -12.95
N ALA A 152 9.40 19.48 -13.40
CA ALA A 152 10.37 20.34 -14.06
C ALA A 152 9.86 20.91 -15.39
N ARG A 153 8.96 20.20 -16.07
CA ARG A 153 8.30 20.66 -17.30
C ARG A 153 7.05 21.52 -17.04
N ARG A 154 6.60 21.62 -15.78
CA ARG A 154 5.31 22.24 -15.43
C ARG A 154 4.14 21.59 -16.16
N ALA A 155 4.19 20.26 -16.33
CA ALA A 155 3.17 19.50 -17.05
C ALA A 155 1.80 19.57 -16.36
N ARG A 156 0.74 19.38 -17.14
CA ARG A 156 -0.66 19.50 -16.69
C ARG A 156 -1.10 18.49 -15.64
N PRO A 157 -0.69 17.19 -15.66
CA PRO A 157 -1.19 16.20 -14.71
C PRO A 157 -0.94 16.59 -13.25
N VAL A 158 -1.89 16.27 -12.40
CA VAL A 158 -1.66 16.19 -10.96
C VAL A 158 -0.71 15.04 -10.70
N ARG A 159 0.32 15.28 -9.90
CA ARG A 159 1.35 14.31 -9.52
C ARG A 159 1.12 13.88 -8.09
N THR A 160 0.80 12.61 -7.91
CA THR A 160 0.62 12.05 -6.56
C THR A 160 1.51 10.82 -6.37
N ALA A 161 1.91 10.58 -5.14
CA ALA A 161 2.73 9.43 -4.78
C ALA A 161 2.06 8.66 -3.64
N PHE A 162 2.00 7.34 -3.79
CA PHE A 162 1.74 6.43 -2.68
C PHE A 162 3.08 5.96 -2.11
N VAL A 163 3.26 6.12 -0.80
CA VAL A 163 4.45 5.68 -0.07
C VAL A 163 4.05 4.78 1.09
N GLY A 164 4.72 3.66 1.20
CA GLY A 164 4.48 2.68 2.26
C GLY A 164 5.67 2.55 3.21
N ALA A 165 5.54 1.66 4.21
CA ALA A 165 6.57 1.47 5.22
C ALA A 165 7.97 1.19 4.64
N TYR A 166 8.06 0.37 3.59
CA TYR A 166 9.34 0.04 2.96
C TYR A 166 10.03 1.25 2.31
N ASP A 167 9.24 2.17 1.72
CA ASP A 167 9.81 3.38 1.13
C ASP A 167 10.30 4.35 2.21
N LEU A 168 9.58 4.40 3.33
CA LEU A 168 9.81 5.42 4.37
C LEU A 168 10.93 5.06 5.32
N VAL A 169 11.14 3.77 5.58
CA VAL A 169 12.22 3.26 6.47
C VAL A 169 13.55 3.24 5.72
N ALA A 170 13.54 2.97 4.41
CA ALA A 170 14.73 3.11 3.60
C ALA A 170 15.07 4.60 3.44
N ASP A 171 16.26 5.01 3.89
CA ASP A 171 16.81 6.34 3.57
C ASP A 171 17.24 6.31 2.09
N ASP A 172 16.29 6.57 1.19
CA ASP A 172 16.43 6.34 -0.24
C ASP A 172 16.27 7.65 -1.02
N LEU A 173 17.22 7.90 -1.91
CA LEU A 173 17.24 8.98 -2.89
C LEU A 173 15.90 9.08 -3.68
N LEU A 174 15.33 7.93 -4.06
CA LEU A 174 14.14 7.88 -4.90
C LEU A 174 12.90 8.38 -4.16
N VAL A 175 12.81 8.12 -2.86
CA VAL A 175 11.70 8.62 -2.01
C VAL A 175 11.72 10.14 -1.97
N ASP A 176 12.88 10.73 -1.69
CA ASP A 176 13.03 12.18 -1.59
C ASP A 176 12.70 12.88 -2.93
N LEU A 177 13.16 12.32 -4.06
CA LEU A 177 12.86 12.85 -5.38
C LEU A 177 11.38 12.73 -5.74
N THR A 178 10.76 11.60 -5.41
CA THR A 178 9.35 11.33 -5.73
C THR A 178 8.42 12.18 -4.89
N VAL A 179 8.61 12.16 -3.57
CA VAL A 179 7.79 12.92 -2.61
C VAL A 179 7.96 14.43 -2.83
N GLY A 180 9.20 14.91 -3.03
CA GLY A 180 9.49 16.31 -3.31
C GLY A 180 8.92 16.82 -4.64
N ALA A 181 8.51 15.92 -5.55
CA ALA A 181 7.88 16.25 -6.83
C ALA A 181 6.36 16.09 -6.85
N ALA A 182 5.80 15.41 -5.85
CA ALA A 182 4.36 15.20 -5.72
C ALA A 182 3.63 16.49 -5.35
N GLU A 183 2.35 16.58 -5.72
CA GLU A 183 1.39 17.61 -5.28
C GLU A 183 0.52 17.10 -4.14
N ALA A 184 0.47 15.77 -3.93
CA ALA A 184 -0.03 15.14 -2.73
C ALA A 184 0.65 13.80 -2.52
N VAL A 185 0.86 13.43 -1.26
CA VAL A 185 1.40 12.13 -0.85
C VAL A 185 0.33 11.37 -0.09
N VAL A 186 0.15 10.10 -0.44
CA VAL A 186 -0.80 9.21 0.23
C VAL A 186 -0.06 8.05 0.87
N SER A 187 -0.49 7.65 2.05
CA SER A 187 -0.05 6.43 2.70
C SER A 187 -1.23 5.62 3.23
N HIS A 188 -0.98 4.36 3.61
CA HIS A 188 -2.06 3.43 3.97
C HIS A 188 -2.25 3.24 5.47
N ALA A 189 -1.34 3.72 6.31
CA ALA A 189 -1.37 3.53 7.76
C ALA A 189 -0.96 4.82 8.46
N GLU A 190 -1.61 5.14 9.56
CA GLU A 190 -1.30 6.33 10.38
C GLU A 190 0.12 6.26 10.95
N ALA A 191 0.60 5.07 11.29
CA ALA A 191 1.97 4.83 11.72
C ALA A 191 3.03 5.34 10.73
N ASN A 192 2.69 5.52 9.45
CA ASN A 192 3.60 6.09 8.45
C ASN A 192 3.67 7.62 8.50
N GLN A 193 2.74 8.30 9.15
CA GLN A 193 2.60 9.77 9.08
C GLN A 193 3.84 10.50 9.58
N VAL A 194 4.43 10.05 10.68
CA VAL A 194 5.67 10.64 11.24
C VAL A 194 6.83 10.57 10.25
N TYR A 195 6.96 9.45 9.54
CA TYR A 195 8.01 9.27 8.53
C TYR A 195 7.77 10.14 7.29
N ILE A 196 6.51 10.27 6.86
CA ILE A 196 6.14 11.12 5.72
C ILE A 196 6.44 12.58 6.02
N GLN A 197 6.07 13.06 7.21
CA GLN A 197 6.30 14.44 7.65
C GLN A 197 7.78 14.84 7.64
N ARG A 198 8.67 13.88 7.89
CA ARG A 198 10.14 14.11 7.83
C ARG A 198 10.66 14.24 6.39
N LYS A 199 9.99 13.65 5.41
CA LYS A 199 10.43 13.57 4.00
C LYS A 199 9.66 14.48 3.07
N ALA A 200 8.37 14.71 3.33
CA ALA A 200 7.53 15.57 2.51
C ALA A 200 7.79 17.05 2.83
N PRO A 201 7.95 17.91 1.82
CA PRO A 201 7.96 19.35 2.06
C PRO A 201 6.66 19.79 2.77
N PRO A 202 6.71 20.76 3.70
CA PRO A 202 5.52 21.23 4.42
C PRO A 202 4.36 21.70 3.52
N SER A 203 4.69 22.11 2.29
CA SER A 203 3.72 22.55 1.28
C SER A 203 3.01 21.38 0.56
N VAL A 204 3.42 20.14 0.77
CA VAL A 204 2.85 18.97 0.10
C VAL A 204 1.84 18.33 1.05
N PRO A 205 0.52 18.35 0.74
CA PRO A 205 -0.49 17.71 1.56
C PRO A 205 -0.24 16.21 1.62
N THR A 206 -0.31 15.69 2.84
CA THR A 206 -0.22 14.25 3.11
C THR A 206 -1.58 13.76 3.59
N GLN A 207 -2.02 12.63 3.07
CA GLN A 207 -3.30 12.02 3.45
C GLN A 207 -3.14 10.53 3.70
N ILE A 208 -3.73 10.05 4.80
CA ILE A 208 -3.83 8.63 5.06
C ILE A 208 -5.12 8.13 4.42
N ILE A 209 -4.97 7.24 3.43
CA ILE A 209 -6.06 6.49 2.82
C ILE A 209 -5.67 5.03 2.95
N ALA A 210 -6.37 4.31 3.80
CA ALA A 210 -6.07 2.92 4.06
C ALA A 210 -6.17 2.08 2.77
N ARG A 211 -5.40 1.01 2.69
CA ARG A 211 -5.58 0.04 1.61
C ARG A 211 -6.87 -0.72 1.81
N GLY A 212 -7.72 -0.67 0.79
CA GLY A 212 -8.97 -1.39 0.76
C GLY A 212 -8.79 -2.85 0.37
N ILE A 213 -9.85 -3.59 0.67
CA ILE A 213 -10.14 -4.90 0.08
C ILE A 213 -11.44 -4.77 -0.74
N PRO A 214 -11.60 -5.52 -1.84
CA PRO A 214 -12.93 -5.67 -2.45
C PRO A 214 -13.84 -6.37 -1.45
N LEU A 215 -14.99 -5.77 -1.18
CA LEU A 215 -15.97 -6.35 -0.29
C LEU A 215 -16.75 -7.44 -1.05
N ILE A 216 -16.45 -8.70 -0.76
CA ILE A 216 -17.20 -9.84 -1.30
C ILE A 216 -18.58 -9.82 -0.64
N PRO A 217 -19.67 -10.00 -1.39
CA PRO A 217 -21.01 -10.10 -0.83
C PRO A 217 -21.07 -11.16 0.27
N LEU A 218 -21.73 -10.81 1.36
CA LEU A 218 -21.98 -11.77 2.42
C LEU A 218 -23.05 -12.74 1.94
N SER A 219 -22.81 -14.06 2.09
CA SER A 219 -23.88 -15.04 1.94
C SER A 219 -24.93 -14.85 3.03
N GLU A 220 -26.18 -15.19 2.76
CA GLU A 220 -27.19 -15.30 3.79
C GLU A 220 -26.65 -16.19 4.90
N GLU A 221 -26.95 -15.86 6.17
CA GLU A 221 -26.33 -16.46 7.35
C GLU A 221 -26.40 -17.99 7.31
N GLY A 222 -25.37 -18.62 6.72
CA GLY A 222 -25.09 -20.03 6.87
C GLY A 222 -24.71 -20.32 8.33
N THR A 223 -24.95 -21.54 8.78
CA THR A 223 -24.58 -21.98 10.12
C THR A 223 -23.06 -21.95 10.29
N ARG A 224 -22.57 -20.93 10.99
CA ARG A 224 -21.17 -20.81 11.39
C ARG A 224 -20.86 -21.90 12.43
N ASP A 225 -19.77 -22.65 12.21
CA ASP A 225 -19.29 -23.60 13.21
C ASP A 225 -18.59 -22.83 14.36
N PRO A 226 -19.13 -22.86 15.59
CA PRO A 226 -18.59 -22.12 16.73
C PRO A 226 -17.19 -22.58 17.15
N PHE A 227 -16.75 -23.78 16.76
CA PHE A 227 -15.47 -24.36 17.13
C PHE A 227 -14.47 -24.44 15.99
N LYS A 228 -14.86 -24.01 14.80
CA LYS A 228 -13.95 -23.96 13.65
C LYS A 228 -13.03 -22.75 13.73
N CYS A 229 -11.74 -23.04 13.84
CA CYS A 229 -10.66 -22.07 13.71
C CYS A 229 -10.07 -22.10 12.30
N ILE A 230 -9.63 -20.97 11.81
CA ILE A 230 -9.02 -20.84 10.49
C ILE A 230 -7.79 -19.92 10.52
N THR A 231 -6.78 -20.25 9.74
CA THR A 231 -5.66 -19.35 9.44
C THR A 231 -5.34 -19.38 7.95
N ALA A 232 -4.91 -18.26 7.39
CA ALA A 232 -4.54 -18.15 5.98
C ALA A 232 -3.32 -17.26 5.81
N SER A 233 -2.21 -17.82 5.33
CA SER A 233 -0.97 -17.12 5.09
C SER A 233 -0.01 -17.95 4.23
N ALA A 234 1.09 -17.33 3.75
CA ALA A 234 2.22 -18.10 3.24
C ALA A 234 2.79 -18.97 4.37
N LEU A 235 3.05 -20.26 4.09
CA LEU A 235 3.62 -21.19 5.06
C LEU A 235 5.14 -21.01 5.14
N VAL A 236 5.55 -19.95 5.87
CA VAL A 236 6.94 -19.58 6.12
C VAL A 236 7.15 -19.37 7.62
N PRO A 237 8.39 -19.52 8.15
CA PRO A 237 8.66 -19.45 9.59
C PRO A 237 8.18 -18.14 10.25
N SER A 238 8.28 -17.02 9.53
CA SER A 238 7.84 -15.71 10.05
C SER A 238 6.33 -15.59 10.28
N LYS A 239 5.51 -16.46 9.67
CA LYS A 239 4.04 -16.48 9.89
C LYS A 239 3.63 -17.28 11.11
N ASN A 240 4.55 -18.03 11.73
CA ASN A 240 4.35 -18.74 12.99
C ASN A 240 3.07 -19.60 13.02
N VAL A 241 2.80 -20.32 11.93
CA VAL A 241 1.63 -21.21 11.83
C VAL A 241 1.68 -22.33 12.87
N GLU A 242 2.87 -22.79 13.26
CA GLU A 242 3.03 -23.72 14.36
C GLU A 242 2.48 -23.16 15.68
N GLY A 243 2.66 -21.87 15.96
CA GLY A 243 2.07 -21.19 17.12
C GLY A 243 0.53 -21.23 17.08
N VAL A 244 -0.07 -21.10 15.89
CA VAL A 244 -1.52 -21.25 15.71
C VAL A 244 -1.96 -22.67 16.04
N ILE A 245 -1.25 -23.70 15.54
CA ILE A 245 -1.55 -25.10 15.84
C ILE A 245 -1.47 -25.35 17.35
N ARG A 246 -0.46 -24.85 18.03
CA ARG A 246 -0.28 -25.01 19.48
C ARG A 246 -1.41 -24.35 20.28
N ALA A 247 -1.81 -23.12 19.90
CA ALA A 247 -2.93 -22.43 20.53
C ALA A 247 -4.24 -23.21 20.38
N CYS A 248 -4.52 -23.73 19.18
CA CYS A 248 -5.69 -24.57 18.95
C CYS A 248 -5.61 -25.92 19.69
N ALA A 249 -4.41 -26.52 19.84
CA ALA A 249 -4.23 -27.73 20.61
C ALA A 249 -4.56 -27.53 22.09
N ALA A 250 -4.16 -26.43 22.69
CA ALA A 250 -4.52 -26.08 24.06
C ALA A 250 -6.04 -25.87 24.23
N ALA A 251 -6.67 -25.17 23.26
CA ALA A 251 -8.13 -24.99 23.26
C ALA A 251 -8.87 -26.32 23.10
N ARG A 252 -8.39 -27.23 22.23
CA ARG A 252 -8.98 -28.57 22.01
C ARG A 252 -8.84 -29.45 23.21
N ALA A 253 -7.79 -29.32 24.01
CA ALA A 253 -7.67 -30.07 25.28
C ALA A 253 -8.81 -29.75 26.26
N ALA A 254 -9.37 -28.52 26.20
CA ALA A 254 -10.54 -28.12 26.98
C ALA A 254 -11.86 -28.45 26.27
N ASP A 255 -11.92 -28.39 24.94
CA ASP A 255 -13.11 -28.73 24.15
C ASP A 255 -12.73 -29.49 22.86
N PRO A 256 -12.99 -30.81 22.80
CA PRO A 256 -12.59 -31.67 21.68
C PRO A 256 -13.28 -31.34 20.34
N ARG A 257 -14.25 -30.44 20.30
CA ARG A 257 -14.89 -29.97 19.05
C ARG A 257 -14.04 -28.97 18.26
N VAL A 258 -13.04 -28.37 18.88
CA VAL A 258 -12.17 -27.38 18.20
C VAL A 258 -11.44 -28.03 17.02
N THR A 259 -11.56 -27.42 15.85
CA THR A 259 -10.86 -27.80 14.61
C THR A 259 -10.06 -26.66 14.05
N LEU A 260 -9.06 -26.95 13.20
CA LEU A 260 -8.23 -25.94 12.56
C LEU A 260 -8.04 -26.25 11.07
N ASP A 261 -8.48 -25.31 10.21
CA ASP A 261 -8.16 -25.32 8.79
C ASP A 261 -7.06 -24.30 8.49
N ILE A 262 -6.01 -24.73 7.80
CA ILE A 262 -4.84 -23.93 7.43
C ILE A 262 -4.81 -23.77 5.92
N PHE A 263 -4.94 -22.51 5.43
CA PHE A 263 -4.91 -22.16 4.03
C PHE A 263 -3.60 -21.45 3.68
N GLY A 264 -3.05 -21.82 2.53
CA GLY A 264 -1.80 -21.30 2.00
C GLY A 264 -0.80 -22.38 1.68
N ASP A 265 0.34 -21.98 1.14
CA ASP A 265 1.43 -22.87 0.77
C ASP A 265 2.77 -22.21 1.04
N GLY A 266 3.84 -23.00 1.09
CA GLY A 266 5.19 -22.51 1.32
C GLY A 266 6.14 -23.59 1.84
N PRO A 267 7.44 -23.22 2.02
CA PRO A 267 8.48 -24.17 2.40
C PRO A 267 8.24 -24.88 3.76
N ASP A 268 7.46 -24.27 4.64
CA ASP A 268 7.14 -24.85 5.97
C ASP A 268 6.06 -25.94 5.92
N ARG A 269 5.38 -26.17 4.79
CA ARG A 269 4.24 -27.08 4.69
C ARG A 269 4.57 -28.46 5.21
N GLN A 270 5.61 -29.11 4.68
CA GLN A 270 6.01 -30.47 5.09
C GLN A 270 6.32 -30.56 6.58
N ARG A 271 7.01 -29.54 7.12
CA ARG A 271 7.34 -29.47 8.54
C ARG A 271 6.09 -29.38 9.42
N LEU A 272 5.10 -28.60 9.02
CA LEU A 272 3.82 -28.44 9.74
C LEU A 272 2.97 -29.71 9.67
N GLU A 273 2.91 -30.39 8.50
CA GLU A 273 2.26 -31.68 8.34
C GLU A 273 2.89 -32.76 9.23
N GLN A 274 4.23 -32.82 9.24
CA GLN A 274 4.96 -33.75 10.11
C GLN A 274 4.74 -33.43 11.60
N PHE A 275 4.75 -32.15 11.97
CA PHE A 275 4.49 -31.68 13.33
C PHE A 275 3.11 -32.14 13.83
N SER A 276 2.07 -31.99 13.00
CA SER A 276 0.70 -32.41 13.35
C SER A 276 0.59 -33.91 13.44
N ARG A 277 1.16 -34.67 12.48
CA ARG A 277 1.14 -36.11 12.44
C ARG A 277 1.80 -36.75 13.66
N LEU A 278 3.00 -36.29 14.03
CA LEU A 278 3.76 -36.83 15.17
C LEU A 278 3.06 -36.60 16.51
N ARG A 279 2.12 -35.66 16.59
CA ARG A 279 1.31 -35.36 17.78
C ARG A 279 -0.10 -35.93 17.74
N GLY A 280 -0.46 -36.65 16.67
CA GLY A 280 -1.82 -37.18 16.53
C GLY A 280 -2.89 -36.11 16.35
N PHE A 281 -2.52 -34.94 15.75
CA PHE A 281 -3.45 -33.84 15.54
C PHE A 281 -4.25 -34.03 14.24
N ASP A 282 -5.16 -34.98 14.22
CA ASP A 282 -6.05 -35.32 13.10
C ASP A 282 -7.10 -34.25 12.78
N TRP A 283 -7.30 -33.33 13.70
CA TRP A 283 -8.21 -32.19 13.62
C TRP A 283 -7.57 -30.95 12.95
N VAL A 284 -6.28 -31.01 12.54
CA VAL A 284 -5.57 -29.97 11.81
C VAL A 284 -5.55 -30.34 10.34
N ASN A 285 -6.19 -29.50 9.50
CA ASN A 285 -6.27 -29.70 8.06
C ASN A 285 -5.44 -28.67 7.31
N ILE A 286 -4.36 -29.07 6.64
CA ILE A 286 -3.57 -28.19 5.78
C ILE A 286 -4.11 -28.27 4.36
N ARG A 287 -4.97 -27.30 3.99
CA ARG A 287 -5.79 -27.32 2.76
C ARG A 287 -5.05 -26.80 1.51
N GLY A 288 -3.87 -26.19 1.68
CA GLY A 288 -3.15 -25.59 0.57
C GLY A 288 -3.73 -24.24 0.12
N HIS A 289 -3.33 -23.80 -1.07
CA HIS A 289 -3.78 -22.54 -1.65
C HIS A 289 -5.12 -22.72 -2.36
N ILE A 290 -6.09 -21.85 -2.04
CA ILE A 290 -7.41 -21.78 -2.67
C ILE A 290 -7.67 -20.38 -3.24
N SER A 291 -8.76 -20.21 -4.00
CA SER A 291 -9.17 -18.89 -4.49
C SER A 291 -9.58 -17.97 -3.34
N ARG A 292 -9.59 -16.69 -3.60
CA ARG A 292 -9.99 -15.69 -2.60
C ARG A 292 -11.45 -15.84 -2.19
N GLU A 293 -12.31 -16.13 -3.16
CA GLU A 293 -13.74 -16.33 -2.97
C GLU A 293 -13.98 -17.58 -2.09
N ALA A 294 -13.32 -18.70 -2.40
CA ALA A 294 -13.41 -19.93 -1.61
C ALA A 294 -12.85 -19.72 -0.17
N LEU A 295 -11.75 -18.96 -0.03
CA LEU A 295 -11.23 -18.63 1.30
C LEU A 295 -12.22 -17.78 2.09
N PHE A 296 -12.92 -16.86 1.43
CA PHE A 296 -13.91 -16.03 2.09
C PHE A 296 -15.11 -16.82 2.57
N GLU A 297 -15.59 -17.80 1.78
CA GLU A 297 -16.64 -18.75 2.18
C GLU A 297 -16.20 -19.56 3.43
N GLU A 298 -14.98 -20.08 3.44
CA GLU A 298 -14.41 -20.78 4.58
C GLU A 298 -14.31 -19.89 5.83
N MET A 299 -13.96 -18.61 5.66
CA MET A 299 -13.97 -17.63 6.76
C MET A 299 -15.40 -17.35 7.26
N GLN A 300 -16.40 -17.32 6.39
CA GLN A 300 -17.79 -17.15 6.80
C GLN A 300 -18.30 -18.35 7.62
N ALA A 301 -17.82 -19.56 7.32
CA ALA A 301 -18.15 -20.77 8.04
C ALA A 301 -17.38 -20.94 9.37
N ALA A 302 -16.26 -20.24 9.55
CA ALA A 302 -15.41 -20.34 10.74
C ALA A 302 -15.75 -19.27 11.79
N SER A 303 -15.57 -19.58 13.08
CA SER A 303 -15.81 -18.64 14.18
C SER A 303 -14.59 -17.82 14.53
N VAL A 304 -13.39 -18.38 14.45
CA VAL A 304 -12.15 -17.70 14.85
C VAL A 304 -11.13 -17.72 13.72
N PHE A 305 -10.52 -16.57 13.47
CA PHE A 305 -9.38 -16.43 12.57
C PHE A 305 -8.13 -16.04 13.37
N LEU A 306 -7.01 -16.76 13.16
CA LEU A 306 -5.75 -16.49 13.85
C LEU A 306 -4.65 -16.09 12.85
N LEU A 307 -3.89 -15.04 13.17
CA LEU A 307 -2.68 -14.62 12.45
C LEU A 307 -1.59 -14.27 13.46
N LEU A 308 -0.71 -15.21 13.79
CA LEU A 308 0.32 -15.05 14.81
C LEU A 308 1.70 -14.75 14.21
N SER A 309 1.76 -13.91 13.18
CA SER A 309 2.99 -13.53 12.50
C SER A 309 4.00 -12.89 13.46
N ARG A 310 5.29 -13.30 13.32
CA ARG A 310 6.43 -12.70 14.04
C ARG A 310 7.10 -11.57 13.25
N LYS A 311 6.49 -11.12 12.16
CA LYS A 311 7.05 -10.08 11.28
C LYS A 311 6.52 -8.70 11.66
N PRO A 312 7.30 -7.84 12.35
CA PRO A 312 6.82 -6.52 12.81
C PRO A 312 6.35 -5.60 11.67
N SER A 313 6.92 -5.76 10.48
CA SER A 313 6.58 -4.96 9.30
C SER A 313 5.30 -5.39 8.59
N GLU A 314 4.54 -6.33 9.14
CA GLU A 314 3.24 -6.75 8.59
C GLU A 314 2.13 -5.80 9.05
N ARG A 315 2.08 -4.64 8.42
CA ARG A 315 1.09 -3.60 8.72
C ARG A 315 -0.23 -3.87 8.00
N LEU A 316 -1.35 -3.84 8.74
CA LEU A 316 -2.71 -3.92 8.21
C LEU A 316 -2.95 -5.09 7.23
N PRO A 317 -2.73 -6.36 7.65
CA PRO A 317 -2.83 -7.51 6.76
C PRO A 317 -4.21 -7.62 6.09
N ASN A 318 -4.26 -7.81 4.78
CA ASN A 318 -5.53 -7.91 4.06
C ASN A 318 -6.38 -9.07 4.54
N VAL A 319 -5.76 -10.20 4.85
CA VAL A 319 -6.44 -11.39 5.34
C VAL A 319 -7.17 -11.16 6.68
N VAL A 320 -6.65 -10.25 7.53
CA VAL A 320 -7.34 -9.83 8.77
C VAL A 320 -8.58 -9.01 8.43
N LYS A 321 -8.49 -8.09 7.45
CA LYS A 321 -9.65 -7.32 6.97
C LYS A 321 -10.72 -8.24 6.39
N GLU A 322 -10.31 -9.23 5.61
CA GLU A 322 -11.20 -10.24 5.03
C GLU A 322 -11.88 -11.07 6.11
N ALA A 323 -11.15 -11.52 7.13
CA ALA A 323 -11.71 -12.26 8.27
C ALA A 323 -12.69 -11.42 9.09
N LEU A 324 -12.39 -10.13 9.32
CA LEU A 324 -13.30 -9.19 10.00
C LEU A 324 -14.58 -8.96 9.18
N TRP A 325 -14.44 -8.80 7.86
CA TRP A 325 -15.58 -8.65 6.96
C TRP A 325 -16.42 -9.91 6.90
N ALA A 326 -15.80 -11.10 6.83
CA ALA A 326 -16.47 -12.38 6.91
C ALA A 326 -17.16 -12.60 8.27
N GLY A 327 -16.71 -11.93 9.33
CA GLY A 327 -17.32 -11.96 10.67
C GLY A 327 -16.64 -12.87 11.68
N CYS A 328 -15.40 -13.32 11.41
CA CYS A 328 -14.61 -14.08 12.38
C CYS A 328 -14.29 -13.25 13.63
N SER A 329 -14.11 -13.91 14.77
CA SER A 329 -13.38 -13.38 15.90
C SER A 329 -11.89 -13.44 15.57
N VAL A 330 -11.24 -12.27 15.42
CA VAL A 330 -9.84 -12.21 14.98
C VAL A 330 -8.91 -12.18 16.16
N ILE A 331 -7.86 -13.02 16.12
CA ILE A 331 -6.71 -12.98 17.02
C ILE A 331 -5.48 -12.73 16.16
N SER A 332 -4.84 -11.59 16.36
CA SER A 332 -3.66 -11.18 15.57
C SER A 332 -2.50 -10.84 16.48
N SER A 333 -1.28 -11.06 15.95
CA SER A 333 -0.06 -10.57 16.62
C SER A 333 0.00 -9.05 16.68
N ASN A 334 0.76 -8.53 17.64
CA ASN A 334 1.05 -7.13 17.90
C ASN A 334 1.96 -6.50 16.82
N SER A 335 1.55 -6.52 15.57
CA SER A 335 2.26 -5.83 14.48
C SER A 335 1.92 -4.34 14.44
N GLU A 336 2.88 -3.52 14.00
CA GLU A 336 2.71 -2.05 13.96
C GLU A 336 1.49 -1.62 13.13
N GLY A 337 0.56 -0.91 13.74
CA GLY A 337 -0.68 -0.42 13.11
C GLY A 337 -1.84 -1.41 13.12
N ILE A 338 -1.71 -2.58 13.74
CA ILE A 338 -2.80 -3.56 13.83
C ILE A 338 -4.00 -3.00 14.62
N GLU A 339 -3.76 -2.06 15.51
CA GLU A 339 -4.76 -1.35 16.32
C GLU A 339 -5.77 -0.59 15.45
N GLU A 340 -5.40 -0.22 14.22
CA GLU A 340 -6.33 0.38 13.28
C GLU A 340 -7.42 -0.60 12.80
N LEU A 341 -7.15 -1.92 12.86
CA LEU A 341 -8.12 -3.00 12.54
C LEU A 341 -8.79 -3.55 13.77
N LEU A 342 -8.09 -3.56 14.89
CA LEU A 342 -8.52 -4.11 16.17
C LEU A 342 -8.36 -3.04 17.27
N PRO A 343 -9.17 -1.97 17.25
CA PRO A 343 -9.03 -0.85 18.20
C PRO A 343 -9.21 -1.26 19.65
N ASP A 344 -10.04 -2.26 19.91
CA ASP A 344 -10.30 -2.83 21.23
C ASP A 344 -10.81 -4.28 21.13
N ALA A 345 -11.02 -4.92 22.27
CA ALA A 345 -11.49 -6.31 22.35
C ALA A 345 -12.88 -6.53 21.73
N SER A 346 -13.66 -5.49 21.45
CA SER A 346 -14.95 -5.62 20.76
C SER A 346 -14.83 -5.76 19.23
N TYR A 347 -13.61 -5.66 18.68
CA TYR A 347 -13.30 -5.95 17.28
C TYR A 347 -12.56 -7.28 17.11
N GLY A 348 -11.67 -7.58 18.05
CA GLY A 348 -10.81 -8.77 18.06
C GLY A 348 -9.75 -8.65 19.15
N ARG A 349 -8.76 -9.52 19.14
CA ARG A 349 -7.71 -9.55 20.17
C ARG A 349 -6.33 -9.43 19.58
N ILE A 350 -5.51 -8.56 20.16
CA ILE A 350 -4.09 -8.43 19.82
C ILE A 350 -3.31 -9.19 20.88
N VAL A 351 -2.38 -10.04 20.45
CA VAL A 351 -1.52 -10.84 21.33
C VAL A 351 -0.05 -10.65 20.96
N ASP A 352 0.83 -10.77 21.93
CA ASP A 352 2.25 -10.91 21.67
C ASP A 352 2.58 -12.41 21.54
N PRO A 353 2.97 -12.89 20.35
CA PRO A 353 3.31 -14.30 20.16
C PRO A 353 4.56 -14.76 20.94
N ALA A 354 5.33 -13.84 21.52
CA ALA A 354 6.47 -14.15 22.37
C ALA A 354 6.06 -14.42 23.82
N VAL A 355 4.86 -14.00 24.24
CA VAL A 355 4.34 -14.23 25.58
C VAL A 355 3.65 -15.61 25.62
N PRO A 356 4.19 -16.55 26.43
CA PRO A 356 3.57 -17.87 26.57
C PRO A 356 2.13 -17.78 27.07
N GLY A 357 1.23 -18.55 26.47
CA GLY A 357 -0.19 -18.61 26.85
C GLY A 357 -1.06 -17.46 26.36
N ALA A 358 -0.49 -16.40 25.77
CA ALA A 358 -1.27 -15.24 25.33
C ALA A 358 -2.26 -15.58 24.20
N ALA A 359 -1.82 -16.35 23.21
CA ALA A 359 -2.68 -16.78 22.10
C ALA A 359 -3.73 -17.78 22.55
N GLU A 360 -3.38 -18.71 23.44
CA GLU A 360 -4.26 -19.71 24.05
C GLU A 360 -5.39 -19.02 24.84
N THR A 361 -5.05 -18.09 25.72
CA THR A 361 -6.01 -17.32 26.50
C THR A 361 -6.96 -16.52 25.61
N ALA A 362 -6.40 -15.86 24.58
CA ALA A 362 -7.20 -15.11 23.62
C ALA A 362 -8.16 -16.01 22.83
N LEU A 363 -7.73 -17.21 22.46
CA LEU A 363 -8.56 -18.20 21.76
C LEU A 363 -9.67 -18.72 22.63
N GLN A 364 -9.40 -19.10 23.87
CA GLN A 364 -10.43 -19.53 24.84
C GLN A 364 -11.50 -18.45 25.03
N ALA A 365 -11.07 -17.19 25.21
CA ALA A 365 -12.00 -16.05 25.32
C ALA A 365 -12.81 -15.81 24.04
N ALA A 366 -12.27 -16.11 22.85
CA ALA A 366 -12.98 -16.01 21.59
C ALA A 366 -14.02 -17.12 21.41
N LEU A 367 -13.68 -18.37 21.78
CA LEU A 367 -14.58 -19.52 21.71
C LEU A 367 -15.70 -19.47 22.77
N SER A 368 -15.47 -18.78 23.89
CA SER A 368 -16.46 -18.58 24.95
C SER A 368 -17.39 -17.38 24.70
N GLU A 369 -17.23 -16.67 23.58
CA GLU A 369 -18.06 -15.50 23.27
C GLU A 369 -19.52 -15.92 23.05
N THR A 370 -20.45 -15.23 23.71
CA THR A 370 -21.88 -15.48 23.50
C THR A 370 -22.31 -15.05 22.09
N GLU A 371 -23.34 -15.70 21.52
CA GLU A 371 -23.84 -15.32 20.19
C GLU A 371 -24.26 -13.84 20.10
N ARG A 372 -24.85 -13.31 21.17
CA ARG A 372 -25.18 -11.88 21.26
C ARG A 372 -23.92 -11.00 21.18
N GLY A 373 -22.84 -11.38 21.87
CA GLY A 373 -21.54 -10.69 21.82
C GLY A 373 -20.94 -10.76 20.42
N ALA A 374 -20.91 -11.97 19.84
CA ALA A 374 -20.41 -12.21 18.50
C ALA A 374 -21.16 -11.41 17.42
N LYS A 375 -22.50 -11.33 17.50
CA LYS A 375 -23.33 -10.52 16.59
C LYS A 375 -22.95 -9.01 16.68
N LYS A 376 -22.80 -8.51 17.90
CA LYS A 376 -22.40 -7.09 18.13
C LYS A 376 -21.00 -6.80 17.59
N ARG A 377 -20.04 -7.70 17.83
CA ARG A 377 -18.67 -7.62 17.32
C ARG A 377 -18.65 -7.63 15.80
N ARG A 378 -19.35 -8.59 15.18
CA ARG A 378 -19.48 -8.69 13.70
C ARG A 378 -19.99 -7.39 13.09
N ALA A 379 -21.04 -6.82 13.65
CA ALA A 379 -21.60 -5.57 13.15
C ALA A 379 -20.60 -4.40 13.22
N LYS A 380 -19.89 -4.25 14.35
CA LYS A 380 -18.84 -3.24 14.52
C LYS A 380 -17.68 -3.44 13.54
N ALA A 381 -17.17 -4.68 13.43
CA ALA A 381 -16.06 -5.00 12.56
C ALA A 381 -16.40 -4.73 11.08
N ARG A 382 -17.59 -5.16 10.64
CA ARG A 382 -18.08 -4.90 9.27
C ARG A 382 -18.22 -3.40 8.98
N ALA A 383 -18.77 -2.62 9.89
CA ALA A 383 -18.88 -1.17 9.74
C ALA A 383 -17.49 -0.50 9.60
N LEU A 384 -16.51 -0.93 10.40
CA LEU A 384 -15.14 -0.44 10.30
C LEU A 384 -14.51 -0.79 8.94
N ILE A 385 -14.65 -2.05 8.50
CA ILE A 385 -14.08 -2.51 7.23
C ILE A 385 -14.75 -1.80 6.05
N GLU A 386 -16.05 -1.68 6.06
CA GLU A 386 -16.81 -0.99 5.02
C GLU A 386 -16.42 0.50 4.93
N ASP A 387 -16.30 1.19 6.06
CA ASP A 387 -15.95 2.61 6.06
C ASP A 387 -14.47 2.84 5.70
N ARG A 388 -13.53 2.20 6.39
CA ARG A 388 -12.10 2.54 6.28
C ARG A 388 -11.33 1.68 5.28
N PHE A 389 -11.78 0.46 5.00
CA PHE A 389 -11.00 -0.55 4.28
C PHE A 389 -11.70 -1.14 3.05
N SER A 390 -12.76 -0.52 2.56
CA SER A 390 -13.36 -0.83 1.27
C SER A 390 -12.54 -0.22 0.13
N SER A 391 -12.17 -1.02 -0.87
CA SER A 391 -11.46 -0.53 -2.06
C SER A 391 -12.27 0.56 -2.78
N ASP A 392 -13.57 0.39 -2.93
CA ASP A 392 -14.43 1.34 -3.64
C ASP A 392 -14.50 2.70 -2.93
N ARG A 393 -14.73 2.70 -1.60
CA ARG A 393 -14.73 3.94 -0.81
C ARG A 393 -13.38 4.61 -0.78
N ASN A 394 -12.30 3.83 -0.67
CA ASN A 394 -10.95 4.38 -0.63
C ASN A 394 -10.55 4.97 -1.97
N MET A 395 -10.93 4.36 -3.10
CA MET A 395 -10.69 4.96 -4.40
C MET A 395 -11.54 6.22 -4.63
N SER A 396 -12.75 6.30 -4.11
CA SER A 396 -13.51 7.55 -4.09
C SER A 396 -12.77 8.67 -3.33
N ARG A 397 -12.14 8.36 -2.18
CA ARG A 397 -11.29 9.32 -1.44
C ARG A 397 -10.05 9.76 -2.24
N TYR A 398 -9.43 8.85 -3.01
CA TYR A 398 -8.36 9.21 -3.94
C TYR A 398 -8.86 10.16 -5.04
N VAL A 399 -10.01 9.87 -5.64
CA VAL A 399 -10.62 10.71 -6.68
C VAL A 399 -10.94 12.09 -6.13
N GLU A 400 -11.49 12.20 -4.93
CA GLU A 400 -11.73 13.48 -4.25
C GLU A 400 -10.45 14.25 -4.01
N LEU A 401 -9.39 13.59 -3.54
CA LEU A 401 -8.07 14.19 -3.36
C LEU A 401 -7.53 14.72 -4.69
N TRP A 402 -7.57 13.91 -5.74
CA TRP A 402 -7.08 14.30 -7.06
C TRP A 402 -7.84 15.49 -7.64
N ARG A 403 -9.17 15.53 -7.50
CA ARG A 403 -10.00 16.65 -7.93
C ARG A 403 -9.72 17.92 -7.16
N ARG A 404 -9.55 17.81 -5.85
CA ARG A 404 -9.16 18.95 -4.99
C ARG A 404 -7.82 19.54 -5.43
N VAL A 405 -6.83 18.71 -5.73
CA VAL A 405 -5.53 19.17 -6.21
C VAL A 405 -5.61 19.73 -7.63
N LEU A 406 -6.45 19.15 -8.50
CA LEU A 406 -6.69 19.69 -9.86
C LEU A 406 -7.28 21.10 -9.84
N GLN A 407 -8.19 21.37 -8.89
CA GLN A 407 -8.88 22.66 -8.73
C GLN A 407 -8.06 23.69 -7.97
N ALA A 408 -7.05 23.26 -7.19
CA ALA A 408 -6.21 24.17 -6.43
C ALA A 408 -5.43 25.11 -7.38
N PRO A 409 -5.38 26.41 -7.11
CA PRO A 409 -4.60 27.34 -7.90
C PRO A 409 -3.12 26.95 -7.84
N ARG A 410 -2.54 26.60 -8.97
CA ARG A 410 -1.12 26.25 -9.04
C ARG A 410 -0.30 27.47 -8.68
N GLN A 411 0.32 27.48 -7.50
CA GLN A 411 1.25 28.51 -7.11
C GLN A 411 2.39 28.58 -8.15
N VAL A 412 2.31 29.58 -9.00
CA VAL A 412 3.43 29.97 -9.84
C VAL A 412 4.47 30.56 -8.89
N SER A 413 5.41 29.75 -8.43
CA SER A 413 6.55 30.26 -7.67
C SER A 413 7.31 31.24 -8.57
N ARG A 414 6.99 32.51 -8.44
CA ARG A 414 7.84 33.62 -8.93
C ARG A 414 9.06 33.63 -8.01
N SER A 415 10.01 32.74 -8.25
CA SER A 415 11.37 32.98 -7.80
C SER A 415 11.94 34.10 -8.65
N ARG A 416 11.57 35.32 -8.31
CA ARG A 416 12.43 36.47 -8.62
C ARG A 416 13.73 36.19 -7.89
N ALA A 417 14.75 35.76 -8.63
CA ALA A 417 16.11 35.87 -8.17
C ALA A 417 16.33 37.34 -7.77
N ALA A 418 16.35 37.60 -6.48
CA ALA A 418 16.83 38.85 -5.96
C ALA A 418 18.30 38.90 -6.37
N ARG A 419 18.61 39.67 -7.41
CA ARG A 419 19.99 40.09 -7.71
C ARG A 419 20.52 40.74 -6.44
N PRO A 420 21.65 40.25 -5.89
CA PRO A 420 22.28 40.98 -4.79
C PRO A 420 22.64 42.37 -5.28
N ALA A 421 22.12 43.39 -4.61
CA ALA A 421 22.48 44.77 -4.85
C ALA A 421 24.00 44.92 -4.66
N ARG A 422 24.71 45.33 -5.69
CA ARG A 422 26.11 45.71 -5.59
C ARG A 422 26.20 46.90 -4.64
N SER A 423 26.60 46.71 -3.41
CA SER A 423 26.99 47.75 -2.50
C SER A 423 28.32 48.32 -3.00
N ARG A 424 28.27 49.59 -3.41
CA ARG A 424 29.47 50.43 -3.67
C ARG A 424 30.25 50.53 -2.36
N ARG A 425 31.48 50.07 -2.37
CA ARG A 425 32.46 50.27 -1.32
C ARG A 425 32.76 51.75 -1.18
N GLY A 426 32.45 52.34 -0.06
CA GLY A 426 33.05 53.58 0.45
C GLY A 426 34.14 53.18 1.45
N LEU A 427 35.36 53.58 1.13
CA LEU A 427 36.53 53.50 2.01
C LEU A 427 36.37 54.47 3.17
N SER A 428 36.49 54.03 4.41
CA SER A 428 37.09 54.87 5.46
C SER A 428 37.84 53.96 6.46
N ARG A 429 39.13 54.28 6.57
CA ARG A 429 40.07 53.77 7.59
C ARG A 429 39.70 54.35 8.97
N SER A 430 39.68 53.53 10.00
CA SER A 430 40.21 53.96 11.33
C SER A 430 40.64 52.75 12.13
N VAL A 431 41.90 52.82 12.49
CA VAL A 431 42.66 51.98 13.41
C VAL A 431 42.14 52.17 14.84
N ARG A 432 41.94 51.08 15.61
CA ARG A 432 42.29 51.09 17.04
C ARG A 432 42.48 49.63 17.58
N ARG A 433 43.51 49.58 18.39
CA ARG A 433 44.19 48.42 19.03
C ARG A 433 43.37 47.78 20.13
N GLU A 434 43.77 46.56 20.38
CA GLU A 434 43.47 45.59 21.47
C GLU A 434 43.41 46.17 22.90
N PRO A 435 42.91 45.36 23.89
CA PRO A 435 43.80 44.39 24.53
C PRO A 435 43.20 43.02 24.88
N ARG A 436 44.14 42.04 24.95
CA ARG A 436 43.99 40.72 25.58
C ARG A 436 43.73 40.80 27.10
N LEU A 437 42.98 39.84 27.62
CA LEU A 437 43.13 39.21 28.96
C LEU A 437 42.11 38.05 29.05
N ARG A 438 42.44 37.02 29.43
CA ARG A 438 43.01 35.78 30.03
C ARG A 438 41.98 34.64 29.85
#